data_dcee0ddc29f59e576467414feaa90e93
#
_entry.id   dcee0ddc29f59e576467414feaa90e93
#
_cell.length_a   1.000
_cell.length_b   1.000
_cell.length_c   1.000
_cell.angle_alpha   90.00
_cell.angle_beta   90.00
_cell.angle_gamma   90.00
#
_symmetry.space_group_name_H-M   'P 1'
#
loop_
_entity.id
_entity.type
_entity.pdbx_description
1 polymer ?
#
loop_
_entity_poly.entity_id
_entity_poly.type
_entity_poly.pdbx_seq_one_letter_code
_entity_poly.pdbx_strand_id
1 'polypeptide(L)'
;MVGQEKLRKSLLATVIANGHILLESVPGLAKTTAAKTLTEAASGKFSRIQCTQDLLPSDIIGTQIFNYQNNNFETKLGPVYANFVLLDEINRSSAKTQSAMLEAMQERQTTIGQEVYKMPDVFIVIATQNPIEQEGTYLLSEAQLDRFLLKEKLEYPTMNEEIEILNRIENGAFDKDKKSVIDLKDIQYLQETSKMIYMDESIKRYIVNIIYATRHPEKLISTELAKYVTLGASPRGAISLMEVSKAVALINNRNYVTPDDVKSLIHSVLRHRI
;
A
#
# COMPACT_ATOMS: atom_id res chain seq x y z
N MET A 1 10.77 9.92 -10.77
CA MET A 1 10.28 10.69 -9.62
C MET A 1 11.46 11.47 -9.08
N VAL A 2 11.31 12.78 -8.91
CA VAL A 2 12.34 13.64 -8.33
C VAL A 2 12.06 13.73 -6.83
N GLY A 3 13.09 13.67 -5.98
CA GLY A 3 13.01 13.92 -4.53
C GLY A 3 12.21 12.92 -3.68
N GLN A 4 11.67 11.86 -4.23
CA GLN A 4 10.80 10.91 -3.54
C GLN A 4 11.49 9.54 -3.34
N GLU A 5 12.75 9.54 -2.90
CA GLU A 5 13.51 8.30 -2.74
C GLU A 5 12.91 7.37 -1.69
N LYS A 6 12.42 7.92 -0.58
CA LYS A 6 11.77 7.16 0.47
C LYS A 6 10.51 6.48 -0.04
N LEU A 7 9.65 7.21 -0.76
CA LEU A 7 8.45 6.64 -1.38
C LEU A 7 8.80 5.53 -2.36
N ARG A 8 9.82 5.73 -3.21
CA ARG A 8 10.28 4.72 -4.15
C ARG A 8 10.70 3.43 -3.44
N LYS A 9 11.50 3.56 -2.36
CA LYS A 9 11.92 2.42 -1.54
C LYS A 9 10.74 1.71 -0.89
N SER A 10 9.79 2.45 -0.33
CA SER A 10 8.59 1.90 0.29
C SER A 10 7.67 1.21 -0.71
N LEU A 11 7.50 1.75 -1.92
CA LEU A 11 6.74 1.12 -2.99
C LEU A 11 7.38 -0.20 -3.43
N LEU A 12 8.69 -0.23 -3.65
CA LEU A 12 9.41 -1.46 -3.99
C LEU A 12 9.32 -2.50 -2.87
N ALA A 13 9.52 -2.10 -1.62
CA ALA A 13 9.35 -3.00 -0.48
C ALA A 13 7.93 -3.55 -0.37
N THR A 14 6.90 -2.71 -0.65
CA THR A 14 5.48 -3.12 -0.67
C THR A 14 5.23 -4.18 -1.76
N VAL A 15 5.76 -3.98 -2.97
CA VAL A 15 5.59 -4.94 -4.07
C VAL A 15 6.26 -6.27 -3.75
N ILE A 16 7.48 -6.25 -3.25
CA ILE A 16 8.26 -7.45 -2.92
C ILE A 16 7.67 -8.18 -1.71
N ALA A 17 7.18 -7.46 -0.70
CA ALA A 17 6.50 -8.05 0.45
C ALA A 17 5.04 -8.47 0.15
N ASN A 18 4.57 -8.27 -1.09
CA ASN A 18 3.20 -8.58 -1.53
C ASN A 18 2.11 -7.95 -0.65
N GLY A 19 2.35 -6.73 -0.18
CA GLY A 19 1.45 -5.98 0.69
C GLY A 19 0.73 -4.84 -0.02
N HIS A 20 0.10 -3.96 0.76
CA HIS A 20 -0.60 -2.77 0.29
C HIS A 20 -0.07 -1.53 1.03
N ILE A 21 -0.12 -0.37 0.40
CA ILE A 21 0.43 0.87 0.97
C ILE A 21 -0.61 1.98 1.01
N LEU A 22 -0.61 2.74 2.12
CA LEU A 22 -1.41 3.94 2.29
C LEU A 22 -0.50 5.17 2.16
N LEU A 23 -0.84 6.09 1.29
CA LEU A 23 -0.15 7.35 1.09
C LEU A 23 -0.96 8.50 1.67
N GLU A 24 -0.43 9.14 2.69
CA GLU A 24 -1.00 10.36 3.24
C GLU A 24 -0.32 11.55 2.59
N SER A 25 -1.07 12.37 1.89
CA SER A 25 -0.51 13.53 1.22
C SER A 25 -1.56 14.56 0.83
N VAL A 26 -1.12 15.79 0.71
CA VAL A 26 -1.89 16.86 0.07
C VAL A 26 -2.04 16.61 -1.44
N PRO A 27 -2.99 17.27 -2.10
CA PRO A 27 -3.15 17.21 -3.56
C PRO A 27 -1.88 17.65 -4.30
N GLY A 28 -1.69 17.16 -5.53
CA GLY A 28 -0.61 17.62 -6.42
C GLY A 28 0.75 16.93 -6.27
N LEU A 29 0.95 16.00 -5.33
CA LEU A 29 2.24 15.33 -5.09
C LEU A 29 2.47 14.06 -5.96
N ALA A 30 2.01 14.06 -7.21
CA ALA A 30 2.31 13.04 -8.21
C ALA A 30 2.04 11.57 -7.79
N LYS A 31 1.09 11.31 -6.88
CA LYS A 31 0.68 9.97 -6.42
C LYS A 31 0.28 9.06 -7.58
N THR A 32 -0.57 9.56 -8.46
CA THR A 32 -1.03 8.85 -9.67
C THR A 32 0.14 8.53 -10.59
N THR A 33 1.06 9.48 -10.78
CA THR A 33 2.26 9.28 -11.59
C THR A 33 3.15 8.18 -11.00
N ALA A 34 3.31 8.13 -9.67
CA ALA A 34 4.10 7.10 -8.99
C ALA A 34 3.51 5.71 -9.22
N ALA A 35 2.19 5.54 -8.97
CA ALA A 35 1.48 4.28 -9.18
C ALA A 35 1.52 3.83 -10.65
N LYS A 36 1.26 4.75 -11.57
CA LYS A 36 1.28 4.49 -13.01
C LYS A 36 2.68 4.09 -13.48
N THR A 37 3.72 4.82 -13.06
CA THR A 37 5.11 4.51 -13.43
C THR A 37 5.54 3.12 -12.92
N LEU A 38 5.14 2.75 -11.70
CA LEU A 38 5.41 1.42 -11.15
C LEU A 38 4.75 0.33 -12.02
N THR A 39 3.50 0.53 -12.40
CA THR A 39 2.75 -0.43 -13.23
C THR A 39 3.34 -0.59 -14.63
N GLU A 40 3.69 0.53 -15.27
CA GLU A 40 4.34 0.54 -16.59
C GLU A 40 5.68 -0.20 -16.54
N ALA A 41 6.46 0.00 -15.48
CA ALA A 41 7.72 -0.70 -15.28
C ALA A 41 7.56 -2.22 -15.11
N ALA A 42 6.41 -2.67 -14.59
CA ALA A 42 6.12 -4.06 -14.24
C ALA A 42 5.25 -4.80 -15.27
N SER A 43 4.94 -4.21 -16.42
CA SER A 43 4.03 -4.77 -17.44
C SER A 43 2.67 -5.24 -16.88
N GLY A 44 2.20 -4.64 -15.80
CA GLY A 44 0.98 -5.03 -15.13
C GLY A 44 -0.25 -4.26 -15.61
N LYS A 45 -1.44 -4.79 -15.31
CA LYS A 45 -2.70 -4.05 -15.50
C LYS A 45 -2.87 -3.01 -14.39
N PHE A 46 -3.06 -1.76 -14.79
CA PHE A 46 -3.35 -0.63 -13.89
C PHE A 46 -4.83 -0.32 -13.84
N SER A 47 -5.33 -0.01 -12.66
CA SER A 47 -6.66 0.55 -12.46
C SER A 47 -6.60 1.71 -11.48
N ARG A 48 -7.30 2.80 -11.80
CA ARG A 48 -7.52 3.93 -10.89
C ARG A 48 -8.99 4.00 -10.51
N ILE A 49 -9.24 4.03 -9.23
CA ILE A 49 -10.58 4.17 -8.65
C ILE A 49 -10.57 5.47 -7.85
N GLN A 50 -11.32 6.47 -8.33
CA GLN A 50 -11.55 7.70 -7.58
C GLN A 50 -12.65 7.46 -6.57
N CYS A 51 -12.34 7.57 -5.30
CA CYS A 51 -13.31 7.37 -4.23
C CYS A 51 -14.16 8.64 -4.06
N THR A 52 -15.48 8.44 -4.02
CA THR A 52 -16.50 9.47 -3.80
C THR A 52 -17.54 8.93 -2.81
N GLN A 53 -18.37 9.80 -2.26
CA GLN A 53 -19.39 9.41 -1.27
C GLN A 53 -20.46 8.47 -1.84
N ASP A 54 -20.77 8.62 -3.10
CA ASP A 54 -21.77 7.86 -3.87
C ASP A 54 -21.24 6.55 -4.46
N LEU A 55 -19.90 6.31 -4.38
CA LEU A 55 -19.28 5.09 -4.88
C LEU A 55 -19.78 3.87 -4.11
N LEU A 56 -20.34 2.90 -4.82
CA LEU A 56 -20.87 1.66 -4.25
C LEU A 56 -19.80 0.55 -4.26
N PRO A 57 -19.91 -0.44 -3.36
CA PRO A 57 -19.05 -1.64 -3.40
C PRO A 57 -19.07 -2.34 -4.76
N SER A 58 -20.25 -2.43 -5.41
CA SER A 58 -20.43 -3.04 -6.74
C SER A 58 -19.64 -2.33 -7.84
N ASP A 59 -19.41 -1.03 -7.71
CA ASP A 59 -18.63 -0.26 -8.68
C ASP A 59 -17.14 -0.63 -8.61
N ILE A 60 -16.67 -1.13 -7.48
CA ILE A 60 -15.31 -1.58 -7.25
C ILE A 60 -15.13 -3.06 -7.55
N ILE A 61 -15.94 -3.91 -6.95
CA ILE A 61 -15.79 -5.38 -7.04
C ILE A 61 -16.50 -5.97 -8.26
N GLY A 62 -17.51 -5.29 -8.79
CA GLY A 62 -18.32 -5.78 -9.89
C GLY A 62 -19.71 -6.23 -9.47
N THR A 63 -20.48 -6.64 -10.43
CA THR A 63 -21.89 -7.03 -10.24
C THR A 63 -22.32 -8.08 -11.24
N GLN A 64 -23.44 -8.75 -10.97
CA GLN A 64 -24.13 -9.60 -11.93
C GLN A 64 -25.10 -8.78 -12.76
N ILE A 65 -25.08 -8.95 -14.07
CA ILE A 65 -25.98 -8.30 -15.03
C ILE A 65 -26.81 -9.41 -15.69
N PHE A 66 -28.12 -9.23 -15.74
CA PHE A 66 -28.97 -10.16 -16.45
C PHE A 66 -28.85 -9.94 -17.96
N ASN A 67 -28.41 -10.97 -18.66
CA ASN A 67 -28.32 -10.97 -20.14
C ASN A 67 -29.64 -11.51 -20.73
N TYR A 68 -30.44 -10.63 -21.30
CA TYR A 68 -31.73 -10.99 -21.92
C TYR A 68 -31.58 -11.89 -23.14
N GLN A 69 -30.46 -11.87 -23.84
CA GLN A 69 -30.26 -12.69 -25.05
C GLN A 69 -30.06 -14.17 -24.67
N ASN A 70 -29.29 -14.42 -23.60
CA ASN A 70 -28.95 -15.77 -23.11
C ASN A 70 -29.85 -16.24 -21.96
N ASN A 71 -30.78 -15.37 -21.50
CA ASN A 71 -31.65 -15.59 -20.34
C ASN A 71 -30.88 -16.06 -19.08
N ASN A 72 -29.70 -15.45 -18.87
CA ASN A 72 -28.78 -15.83 -17.78
C ASN A 72 -28.13 -14.62 -17.14
N PHE A 73 -27.60 -14.77 -15.92
CA PHE A 73 -26.77 -13.77 -15.25
C PHE A 73 -25.32 -13.91 -15.72
N GLU A 74 -24.73 -12.80 -16.11
CA GLU A 74 -23.30 -12.67 -16.43
C GLU A 74 -22.61 -11.80 -15.40
N THR A 75 -21.46 -12.26 -14.88
CA THR A 75 -20.69 -11.48 -13.93
C THR A 75 -19.79 -10.50 -14.65
N LYS A 76 -19.93 -9.22 -14.38
CA LYS A 76 -19.03 -8.16 -14.80
C LYS A 76 -18.08 -7.82 -13.66
N LEU A 77 -16.81 -8.23 -13.78
CA LEU A 77 -15.78 -7.92 -12.80
C LEU A 77 -15.49 -6.41 -12.76
N GLY A 78 -15.30 -5.89 -11.56
CA GLY A 78 -15.02 -4.49 -11.33
C GLY A 78 -13.55 -4.10 -11.53
N PRO A 79 -13.24 -2.81 -11.41
CA PRO A 79 -11.88 -2.27 -11.62
C PRO A 79 -10.84 -2.77 -10.60
N VAL A 80 -11.25 -3.35 -9.48
CA VAL A 80 -10.33 -3.93 -8.49
C VAL A 80 -9.53 -5.12 -9.06
N TYR A 81 -10.03 -5.78 -10.11
CA TYR A 81 -9.34 -6.91 -10.76
C TYR A 81 -8.24 -6.41 -11.71
N ALA A 82 -7.23 -5.81 -11.10
CA ALA A 82 -6.00 -5.34 -11.75
C ALA A 82 -4.80 -5.68 -10.87
N ASN A 83 -3.59 -5.69 -11.44
CA ASN A 83 -2.37 -5.97 -10.70
C ASN A 83 -1.99 -4.83 -9.76
N PHE A 84 -2.18 -3.59 -10.23
CA PHE A 84 -1.90 -2.39 -9.46
C PHE A 84 -3.16 -1.52 -9.44
N VAL A 85 -3.72 -1.30 -8.27
CA VAL A 85 -4.92 -0.52 -8.05
C VAL A 85 -4.57 0.73 -7.26
N LEU A 86 -4.82 1.90 -7.84
CA LEU A 86 -4.77 3.17 -7.13
C LEU A 86 -6.17 3.50 -6.63
N LEU A 87 -6.33 3.51 -5.30
CA LEU A 87 -7.52 4.03 -4.63
C LEU A 87 -7.28 5.48 -4.25
N ASP A 88 -7.80 6.39 -5.04
CA ASP A 88 -7.57 7.81 -4.81
C ASP A 88 -8.61 8.35 -3.83
N GLU A 89 -8.14 8.96 -2.73
CA GLU A 89 -8.95 9.55 -1.65
C GLU A 89 -9.92 8.55 -0.97
N ILE A 90 -9.37 7.42 -0.49
CA ILE A 90 -10.17 6.34 0.12
C ILE A 90 -11.08 6.83 1.26
N ASN A 91 -10.67 7.87 1.98
CA ASN A 91 -11.45 8.47 3.07
C ASN A 91 -12.69 9.22 2.58
N ARG A 92 -12.89 9.45 1.26
CA ARG A 92 -14.12 10.02 0.70
C ARG A 92 -15.21 8.98 0.43
N SER A 93 -14.86 7.70 0.35
CA SER A 93 -15.86 6.64 0.16
C SER A 93 -16.56 6.26 1.46
N SER A 94 -17.79 5.76 1.35
CA SER A 94 -18.57 5.31 2.49
C SER A 94 -17.88 4.18 3.25
N ALA A 95 -18.15 4.01 4.55
CA ALA A 95 -17.61 2.94 5.37
C ALA A 95 -17.89 1.54 4.78
N LYS A 96 -19.03 1.36 4.11
CA LYS A 96 -19.39 0.11 3.43
C LYS A 96 -18.49 -0.18 2.25
N THR A 97 -18.19 0.83 1.46
CA THR A 97 -17.29 0.74 0.29
C THR A 97 -15.85 0.51 0.72
N GLN A 98 -15.38 1.22 1.75
CA GLN A 98 -14.07 0.97 2.37
C GLN A 98 -13.94 -0.48 2.85
N SER A 99 -14.96 -1.00 3.56
CA SER A 99 -14.95 -2.37 4.08
C SER A 99 -14.84 -3.41 2.97
N ALA A 100 -15.60 -3.27 1.89
CA ALA A 100 -15.56 -4.18 0.76
C ALA A 100 -14.18 -4.21 0.08
N MET A 101 -13.56 -3.03 -0.08
CA MET A 101 -12.23 -2.94 -0.66
C MET A 101 -11.16 -3.54 0.24
N LEU A 102 -11.22 -3.27 1.54
CA LEU A 102 -10.28 -3.80 2.52
C LEU A 102 -10.43 -5.31 2.72
N GLU A 103 -11.65 -5.86 2.54
CA GLU A 103 -11.87 -7.29 2.48
C GLU A 103 -11.21 -7.91 1.26
N ALA A 104 -11.41 -7.33 0.07
CA ALA A 104 -10.74 -7.77 -1.16
C ALA A 104 -9.21 -7.77 -1.03
N MET A 105 -8.64 -6.77 -0.35
CA MET A 105 -7.20 -6.66 -0.08
C MET A 105 -6.71 -7.79 0.83
N GLN A 106 -7.45 -8.10 1.89
CA GLN A 106 -7.04 -9.08 2.88
C GLN A 106 -7.24 -10.51 2.39
N GLU A 107 -8.44 -10.82 1.87
CA GLU A 107 -8.81 -12.16 1.46
C GLU A 107 -8.31 -12.54 0.06
N ARG A 108 -7.83 -11.58 -0.70
CA ARG A 108 -7.41 -11.70 -2.11
C ARG A 108 -8.47 -12.37 -2.99
N GLN A 109 -9.71 -12.16 -2.65
CA GLN A 109 -10.88 -12.62 -3.38
C GLN A 109 -12.10 -11.78 -3.01
N THR A 110 -13.12 -11.80 -3.85
CA THR A 110 -14.44 -11.23 -3.54
C THR A 110 -15.54 -12.18 -3.94
N THR A 111 -16.72 -12.02 -3.35
CA THR A 111 -17.91 -12.78 -3.71
C THR A 111 -18.85 -11.86 -4.49
N ILE A 112 -19.25 -12.29 -5.69
CA ILE A 112 -20.22 -11.59 -6.53
C ILE A 112 -21.37 -12.56 -6.82
N GLY A 113 -22.56 -12.24 -6.33
CA GLY A 113 -23.67 -13.20 -6.33
C GLY A 113 -23.39 -14.40 -5.45
N GLN A 114 -23.25 -15.58 -6.04
CA GLN A 114 -22.95 -16.83 -5.34
C GLN A 114 -21.53 -17.37 -5.65
N GLU A 115 -20.75 -16.66 -6.44
CA GLU A 115 -19.45 -17.11 -6.92
C GLU A 115 -18.31 -16.31 -6.30
N VAL A 116 -17.19 -17.00 -6.02
CA VAL A 116 -15.97 -16.41 -5.48
C VAL A 116 -14.97 -16.18 -6.61
N TYR A 117 -14.51 -14.94 -6.72
CA TYR A 117 -13.53 -14.51 -7.73
C TYR A 117 -12.23 -14.11 -7.05
N LYS A 118 -11.14 -14.78 -7.41
CA LYS A 118 -9.80 -14.49 -6.86
C LYS A 118 -9.20 -13.25 -7.51
N MET A 119 -8.45 -12.47 -6.72
CA MET A 119 -7.61 -11.40 -7.23
C MET A 119 -6.43 -11.95 -8.03
N PRO A 120 -5.81 -11.16 -8.92
CA PRO A 120 -4.56 -11.54 -9.57
C PRO A 120 -3.48 -11.93 -8.55
N ASP A 121 -2.58 -12.85 -8.89
CA ASP A 121 -1.49 -13.30 -8.01
C ASP A 121 -0.62 -12.11 -7.54
N VAL A 122 -0.24 -11.23 -8.45
CA VAL A 122 0.33 -9.93 -8.12
C VAL A 122 -0.81 -8.92 -7.99
N PHE A 123 -1.17 -8.59 -6.77
CA PHE A 123 -2.25 -7.66 -6.46
C PHE A 123 -1.79 -6.66 -5.40
N ILE A 124 -1.53 -5.43 -5.84
CA ILE A 124 -1.00 -4.35 -5.00
C ILE A 124 -1.97 -3.17 -5.03
N VAL A 125 -2.41 -2.75 -3.86
CA VAL A 125 -3.24 -1.58 -3.68
C VAL A 125 -2.40 -0.44 -3.12
N ILE A 126 -2.46 0.70 -3.79
CA ILE A 126 -1.90 1.97 -3.37
C ILE A 126 -3.09 2.87 -3.06
N ALA A 127 -3.41 3.02 -1.79
CA ALA A 127 -4.49 3.90 -1.36
C ALA A 127 -3.93 5.29 -1.02
N THR A 128 -4.70 6.33 -1.27
CA THR A 128 -4.35 7.69 -0.87
C THR A 128 -5.39 8.26 0.08
N GLN A 129 -4.95 9.09 1.02
CA GLN A 129 -5.83 9.91 1.85
C GLN A 129 -5.30 11.33 1.90
N ASN A 130 -6.22 12.29 1.95
CA ASN A 130 -5.89 13.69 2.19
C ASN A 130 -6.18 14.02 3.66
N PRO A 131 -5.16 14.39 4.47
CA PRO A 131 -5.36 14.67 5.89
C PRO A 131 -6.02 16.03 6.15
N ILE A 132 -6.06 16.94 5.18
CA ILE A 132 -6.56 18.31 5.34
C ILE A 132 -8.07 18.38 5.11
N GLU A 133 -8.60 17.60 4.19
CA GLU A 133 -10.02 17.56 3.89
C GLU A 133 -10.77 16.77 4.96
N GLN A 134 -11.59 17.47 5.75
CA GLN A 134 -12.43 16.86 6.78
C GLN A 134 -13.90 16.79 6.38
N GLU A 135 -14.39 17.72 5.54
CA GLU A 135 -15.77 17.69 5.08
C GLU A 135 -16.01 16.54 4.11
N GLY A 136 -17.08 15.78 4.38
CA GLY A 136 -17.49 14.67 3.53
C GLY A 136 -16.53 13.48 3.54
N THR A 137 -15.73 13.30 4.60
CA THR A 137 -14.81 12.19 4.75
C THR A 137 -15.21 11.24 5.86
N TYR A 138 -14.89 9.95 5.66
CA TYR A 138 -15.05 8.88 6.64
C TYR A 138 -13.67 8.37 7.00
N LEU A 139 -13.24 8.63 8.23
CA LEU A 139 -11.93 8.17 8.71
C LEU A 139 -11.88 6.65 8.71
N LEU A 140 -10.74 6.11 8.26
CA LEU A 140 -10.46 4.70 8.40
C LEU A 140 -10.28 4.37 9.88
N SER A 141 -10.95 3.32 10.34
CA SER A 141 -10.73 2.79 11.70
C SER A 141 -9.33 2.17 11.82
N GLU A 142 -8.84 2.05 13.06
CA GLU A 142 -7.55 1.43 13.35
C GLU A 142 -7.44 0.01 12.77
N ALA A 143 -8.51 -0.80 12.87
CA ALA A 143 -8.57 -2.13 12.29
C ALA A 143 -8.49 -2.14 10.75
N GLN A 144 -8.95 -1.08 10.11
CA GLN A 144 -8.85 -0.88 8.66
C GLN A 144 -7.45 -0.41 8.26
N LEU A 145 -6.87 0.50 9.03
CA LEU A 145 -5.49 0.98 8.84
C LEU A 145 -4.47 -0.15 9.00
N ASP A 146 -4.67 -1.05 9.96
CA ASP A 146 -3.78 -2.18 10.24
C ASP A 146 -3.68 -3.21 9.08
N ARG A 147 -4.55 -3.13 8.07
CA ARG A 147 -4.50 -3.94 6.85
C ARG A 147 -3.48 -3.45 5.83
N PHE A 148 -3.04 -2.20 5.93
CA PHE A 148 -1.96 -1.68 5.09
C PHE A 148 -0.61 -2.11 5.66
N LEU A 149 0.27 -2.61 4.79
CA LEU A 149 1.63 -2.99 5.16
C LEU A 149 2.43 -1.77 5.63
N LEU A 150 2.36 -0.68 4.85
CA LEU A 150 3.06 0.58 5.07
C LEU A 150 2.11 1.77 4.96
N LYS A 151 2.40 2.81 5.76
CA LYS A 151 1.84 4.16 5.58
C LYS A 151 2.97 5.15 5.38
N GLU A 152 2.94 5.91 4.27
CA GLU A 152 3.89 6.98 4.00
C GLU A 152 3.23 8.35 3.99
N LYS A 153 3.90 9.31 4.61
CA LYS A 153 3.57 10.72 4.49
C LYS A 153 4.43 11.32 3.38
N LEU A 154 3.76 11.91 2.39
CA LEU A 154 4.43 12.61 1.31
C LEU A 154 4.57 14.08 1.67
N GLU A 155 5.80 14.56 1.63
CA GLU A 155 6.14 15.96 1.85
C GLU A 155 6.26 16.69 0.51
N TYR A 156 6.13 18.00 0.53
CA TYR A 156 6.42 18.82 -0.65
C TYR A 156 7.88 18.65 -1.06
N PRO A 157 8.17 18.69 -2.36
CA PRO A 157 9.56 18.71 -2.82
C PRO A 157 10.27 19.97 -2.32
N THR A 158 11.58 19.87 -2.19
CA THR A 158 12.43 21.02 -1.91
C THR A 158 12.46 21.97 -3.12
N MET A 159 12.86 23.22 -2.92
CA MET A 159 12.98 24.20 -4.00
C MET A 159 13.82 23.68 -5.19
N ASN A 160 14.94 23.00 -4.90
CA ASN A 160 15.81 22.44 -5.95
C ASN A 160 15.13 21.30 -6.71
N GLU A 161 14.36 20.48 -6.02
CA GLU A 161 13.57 19.39 -6.63
C GLU A 161 12.42 19.93 -7.48
N GLU A 162 11.77 21.02 -7.06
CA GLU A 162 10.76 21.70 -7.87
C GLU A 162 11.36 22.25 -9.17
N ILE A 163 12.52 22.90 -9.10
CA ILE A 163 13.26 23.37 -10.30
C ILE A 163 13.57 22.19 -11.22
N GLU A 164 14.04 21.07 -10.67
CA GLU A 164 14.34 19.87 -11.46
C GLU A 164 13.06 19.27 -12.11
N ILE A 165 11.93 19.32 -11.43
CA ILE A 165 10.64 18.91 -12.00
C ILE A 165 10.27 19.79 -13.19
N LEU A 166 10.38 21.12 -13.06
CA LEU A 166 10.10 22.06 -14.14
C LEU A 166 11.02 21.81 -15.35
N ASN A 167 12.32 21.67 -15.12
CA ASN A 167 13.29 21.36 -16.17
C ASN A 167 12.95 20.06 -16.92
N ARG A 168 12.49 19.01 -16.21
CA ARG A 168 12.08 17.75 -16.82
C ARG A 168 10.81 17.86 -17.63
N ILE A 169 9.85 18.68 -17.20
CA ILE A 169 8.64 18.97 -17.98
C ILE A 169 9.01 19.70 -19.27
N GLU A 170 9.80 20.76 -19.17
CA GLU A 170 10.25 21.55 -20.33
C GLU A 170 10.99 20.68 -21.36
N ASN A 171 11.82 19.75 -20.92
CA ASN A 171 12.56 18.84 -21.79
C ASN A 171 11.75 17.60 -22.27
N GLY A 172 10.45 17.53 -22.04
CA GLY A 172 9.57 16.42 -22.48
C GLY A 172 9.96 15.06 -21.87
N ALA A 173 10.61 15.06 -20.69
CA ALA A 173 11.10 13.82 -20.08
C ALA A 173 9.97 12.87 -19.64
N PHE A 174 8.74 13.36 -19.52
CA PHE A 174 7.57 12.57 -19.14
C PHE A 174 6.81 11.97 -20.34
N ASP A 175 7.12 12.44 -21.57
CA ASP A 175 6.45 12.04 -22.81
C ASP A 175 7.12 10.83 -23.49
N LYS A 176 8.26 10.38 -22.95
CA LYS A 176 8.99 9.25 -23.51
C LYS A 176 8.27 7.94 -23.19
N ASP A 177 8.10 7.11 -24.20
CA ASP A 177 7.61 5.73 -24.04
C ASP A 177 8.46 4.98 -23.02
N LYS A 178 7.85 4.66 -21.89
CA LYS A 178 8.49 3.90 -20.83
C LYS A 178 8.41 2.43 -21.18
N LYS A 179 9.55 1.82 -21.45
CA LYS A 179 9.63 0.37 -21.63
C LYS A 179 9.48 -0.31 -20.27
N SER A 180 8.75 -1.42 -20.22
CA SER A 180 8.74 -2.28 -19.05
C SER A 180 10.16 -2.81 -18.77
N VAL A 181 10.51 -2.89 -17.51
CA VAL A 181 11.83 -3.34 -17.03
C VAL A 181 11.77 -4.78 -16.55
N ILE A 182 10.64 -5.19 -16.00
CA ILE A 182 10.36 -6.52 -15.45
C ILE A 182 8.95 -6.95 -15.83
N ASP A 183 8.66 -8.24 -15.77
CA ASP A 183 7.31 -8.76 -15.93
C ASP A 183 6.68 -9.18 -14.59
N LEU A 184 5.42 -9.60 -14.61
CA LEU A 184 4.71 -10.04 -13.40
C LEU A 184 5.29 -11.33 -12.81
N LYS A 185 5.91 -12.18 -13.63
CA LYS A 185 6.58 -13.42 -13.17
C LYS A 185 7.84 -13.09 -12.39
N ASP A 186 8.60 -12.07 -12.83
CA ASP A 186 9.75 -11.58 -12.10
C ASP A 186 9.35 -11.06 -10.71
N ILE A 187 8.21 -10.35 -10.64
CA ILE A 187 7.68 -9.88 -9.35
C ILE A 187 7.31 -11.06 -8.46
N GLN A 188 6.61 -12.06 -8.98
CA GLN A 188 6.29 -13.28 -8.22
C GLN A 188 7.55 -13.99 -7.72
N TYR A 189 8.56 -14.11 -8.58
CA TYR A 189 9.86 -14.68 -8.19
C TYR A 189 10.53 -13.89 -7.06
N LEU A 190 10.51 -12.55 -7.13
CA LEU A 190 11.04 -11.69 -6.05
C LEU A 190 10.24 -11.84 -4.75
N GLN A 191 8.91 -11.96 -4.83
CA GLN A 191 8.05 -12.19 -3.66
C GLN A 191 8.37 -13.54 -2.98
N GLU A 192 8.54 -14.61 -3.76
CA GLU A 192 8.93 -15.92 -3.20
C GLU A 192 10.37 -15.89 -2.66
N THR A 193 11.30 -15.26 -3.36
CA THR A 193 12.69 -15.10 -2.89
C THR A 193 12.73 -14.32 -1.58
N SER A 194 11.93 -13.27 -1.44
CA SER A 194 11.86 -12.50 -0.19
C SER A 194 11.43 -13.35 1.01
N LYS A 195 10.51 -14.30 0.82
CA LYS A 195 10.11 -15.23 1.90
C LYS A 195 11.26 -16.10 2.38
N MET A 196 12.19 -16.45 1.50
CA MET A 196 13.34 -17.29 1.80
C MET A 196 14.51 -16.54 2.46
N ILE A 197 14.46 -15.20 2.53
CA ILE A 197 15.50 -14.40 3.22
C ILE A 197 15.57 -14.83 4.69
N TYR A 198 16.79 -15.15 5.13
CA TYR A 198 17.03 -15.60 6.49
C TYR A 198 16.82 -14.47 7.51
N MET A 199 16.13 -14.79 8.59
CA MET A 199 15.98 -13.88 9.74
C MET A 199 16.35 -14.64 11.02
N ASP A 200 17.39 -14.19 11.68
CA ASP A 200 17.85 -14.77 12.94
C ASP A 200 16.82 -14.57 14.06
N GLU A 201 16.82 -15.47 15.03
CA GLU A 201 15.92 -15.42 16.18
C GLU A 201 16.10 -14.14 17.01
N SER A 202 17.32 -13.62 17.10
CA SER A 202 17.61 -12.34 17.76
C SER A 202 16.91 -11.15 17.10
N ILE A 203 16.82 -11.15 15.76
CA ILE A 203 16.09 -10.12 15.01
C ILE A 203 14.57 -10.24 15.22
N LYS A 204 14.04 -11.46 15.26
CA LYS A 204 12.61 -11.68 15.57
C LYS A 204 12.28 -11.17 16.98
N ARG A 205 13.15 -11.48 17.96
CA ARG A 205 13.00 -10.94 19.32
C ARG A 205 13.08 -9.43 19.36
N TYR A 206 13.98 -8.84 18.58
CA TYR A 206 14.09 -7.39 18.45
C TYR A 206 12.78 -6.77 17.91
N ILE A 207 12.20 -7.34 16.86
CA ILE A 207 10.90 -6.91 16.32
C ILE A 207 9.79 -7.03 17.38
N VAL A 208 9.70 -8.18 18.05
CA VAL A 208 8.70 -8.41 19.11
C VAL A 208 8.85 -7.41 20.24
N ASN A 209 10.09 -7.11 20.66
CA ASN A 209 10.37 -6.12 21.71
C ASN A 209 9.90 -4.73 21.28
N ILE A 210 10.10 -4.32 20.02
CA ILE A 210 9.58 -3.06 19.49
C ILE A 210 8.05 -3.01 19.61
N ILE A 211 7.36 -4.06 19.18
CA ILE A 211 5.90 -4.12 19.25
C ILE A 211 5.42 -4.15 20.71
N TYR A 212 6.10 -4.90 21.57
CA TYR A 212 5.78 -4.93 23.00
C TYR A 212 5.95 -3.54 23.64
N ALA A 213 6.99 -2.82 23.27
CA ALA A 213 7.25 -1.46 23.70
C ALA A 213 6.09 -0.49 23.38
N THR A 214 5.47 -0.64 22.21
CA THR A 214 4.30 0.19 21.83
C THR A 214 3.07 -0.07 22.71
N ARG A 215 2.95 -1.28 23.27
CA ARG A 215 1.84 -1.69 24.15
C ARG A 215 2.08 -1.32 25.62
N HIS A 216 3.31 -1.04 25.99
CA HIS A 216 3.73 -0.73 27.35
C HIS A 216 4.63 0.51 27.38
N PRO A 217 4.16 1.65 26.80
CA PRO A 217 4.98 2.86 26.69
C PRO A 217 5.40 3.41 28.05
N GLU A 218 4.58 3.21 29.09
CA GLU A 218 4.83 3.65 30.46
C GLU A 218 6.10 3.06 31.09
N LYS A 219 6.62 1.94 30.51
CA LYS A 219 7.85 1.28 30.99
C LYS A 219 9.13 1.86 30.36
N LEU A 220 8.98 2.63 29.27
CA LEU A 220 10.11 3.00 28.41
C LEU A 220 10.25 4.51 28.20
N ILE A 221 9.17 5.26 28.33
CA ILE A 221 9.13 6.70 28.15
C ILE A 221 8.46 7.35 29.37
N SER A 222 8.58 8.68 29.48
CA SER A 222 7.95 9.40 30.60
C SER A 222 6.43 9.21 30.59
N THR A 223 5.83 9.26 31.80
CA THR A 223 4.36 9.14 31.96
C THR A 223 3.59 10.20 31.18
N GLU A 224 4.20 11.38 30.97
CA GLU A 224 3.60 12.43 30.14
C GLU A 224 3.52 12.04 28.66
N LEU A 225 4.58 11.47 28.10
CA LEU A 225 4.62 11.02 26.71
C LEU A 225 3.80 9.74 26.48
N ALA A 226 3.76 8.85 27.47
CA ALA A 226 3.00 7.61 27.39
C ALA A 226 1.49 7.84 27.19
N LYS A 227 0.95 8.96 27.70
CA LYS A 227 -0.47 9.33 27.53
C LYS A 227 -0.88 9.58 26.06
N TYR A 228 0.06 9.88 25.18
CA TYR A 228 -0.20 10.10 23.76
C TYR A 228 -0.25 8.80 22.95
N VAL A 229 0.20 7.68 23.53
CA VAL A 229 0.08 6.36 22.88
C VAL A 229 -1.23 5.75 23.35
N THR A 230 -2.27 5.90 22.54
CA THR A 230 -3.64 5.44 22.88
C THR A 230 -3.82 3.95 22.60
N LEU A 231 -3.11 3.43 21.61
CA LEU A 231 -3.16 2.02 21.20
C LEU A 231 -1.76 1.53 20.87
N GLY A 232 -1.44 0.30 21.28
CA GLY A 232 -0.21 -0.37 20.89
C GLY A 232 -0.40 -1.21 19.62
N ALA A 233 0.65 -1.38 18.84
CA ALA A 233 0.60 -2.13 17.60
C ALA A 233 0.15 -3.59 17.81
N SER A 234 -0.67 -4.10 16.89
CA SER A 234 -1.16 -5.48 16.88
C SER A 234 -0.04 -6.46 16.45
N PRO A 235 -0.26 -7.79 16.57
CA PRO A 235 0.68 -8.78 16.00
C PRO A 235 0.92 -8.62 14.51
N ARG A 236 -0.01 -8.02 13.75
CA ARG A 236 0.18 -7.67 12.34
C ARG A 236 1.33 -6.70 12.13
N GLY A 237 1.58 -5.78 13.10
CA GLY A 237 2.74 -4.90 13.09
C GLY A 237 4.07 -5.67 13.10
N ALA A 238 4.18 -6.74 13.90
CA ALA A 238 5.37 -7.61 13.92
C ALA A 238 5.55 -8.35 12.59
N ILE A 239 4.47 -8.91 12.04
CA ILE A 239 4.48 -9.60 10.74
C ILE A 239 4.91 -8.63 9.64
N SER A 240 4.32 -7.43 9.61
CA SER A 240 4.66 -6.40 8.64
C SER A 240 6.13 -5.96 8.73
N LEU A 241 6.66 -5.77 9.95
CA LEU A 241 8.09 -5.47 10.14
C LEU A 241 8.98 -6.60 9.62
N MET A 242 8.61 -7.86 9.87
CA MET A 242 9.35 -9.01 9.38
C MET A 242 9.36 -9.06 7.84
N GLU A 243 8.22 -8.95 7.21
CA GLU A 243 8.07 -9.02 5.74
C GLU A 243 8.79 -7.87 5.05
N VAL A 244 8.60 -6.65 5.53
CA VAL A 244 9.26 -5.45 4.99
C VAL A 244 10.77 -5.52 5.17
N SER A 245 11.27 -6.00 6.32
CA SER A 245 12.71 -6.12 6.56
C SER A 245 13.36 -7.14 5.63
N LYS A 246 12.67 -8.25 5.32
CA LYS A 246 13.13 -9.23 4.32
C LYS A 246 13.16 -8.62 2.92
N ALA A 247 12.12 -7.88 2.53
CA ALA A 247 12.09 -7.17 1.27
C ALA A 247 13.23 -6.14 1.14
N VAL A 248 13.52 -5.39 2.21
CA VAL A 248 14.64 -4.43 2.24
C VAL A 248 15.99 -5.14 2.13
N ALA A 249 16.19 -6.27 2.81
CA ALA A 249 17.40 -7.07 2.69
C ALA A 249 17.62 -7.52 1.24
N LEU A 250 16.57 -8.01 0.57
CA LEU A 250 16.61 -8.41 -0.83
C LEU A 250 16.94 -7.23 -1.76
N ILE A 251 16.32 -6.06 -1.58
CA ILE A 251 16.63 -4.84 -2.34
C ILE A 251 18.11 -4.46 -2.20
N ASN A 252 18.70 -4.72 -1.02
CA ASN A 252 20.10 -4.47 -0.75
C ASN A 252 21.02 -5.66 -1.14
N ASN A 253 20.56 -6.60 -1.96
CA ASN A 253 21.29 -7.79 -2.41
C ASN A 253 21.84 -8.65 -1.26
N ARG A 254 21.08 -8.80 -0.18
CA ARG A 254 21.43 -9.65 0.96
C ARG A 254 20.43 -10.78 1.15
N ASN A 255 20.91 -11.94 1.56
CA ASN A 255 20.08 -13.11 1.87
C ASN A 255 19.77 -13.26 3.37
N TYR A 256 20.08 -12.24 4.18
CA TYR A 256 19.78 -12.18 5.61
C TYR A 256 19.37 -10.77 6.03
N VAL A 257 18.56 -10.68 7.09
CA VAL A 257 18.07 -9.44 7.66
C VAL A 257 19.02 -8.90 8.73
N THR A 258 19.21 -7.58 8.75
CA THR A 258 19.96 -6.86 9.78
C THR A 258 19.04 -5.98 10.62
N PRO A 259 19.45 -5.52 11.83
CA PRO A 259 18.68 -4.55 12.60
C PRO A 259 18.39 -3.25 11.84
N ASP A 260 19.29 -2.82 10.95
CA ASP A 260 19.12 -1.59 10.17
C ASP A 260 18.02 -1.74 9.12
N ASP A 261 17.76 -2.94 8.60
CA ASP A 261 16.61 -3.18 7.73
C ASP A 261 15.30 -2.96 8.48
N VAL A 262 15.21 -3.45 9.73
CA VAL A 262 14.05 -3.21 10.59
C VAL A 262 13.87 -1.71 10.86
N LYS A 263 14.95 -1.01 11.23
CA LYS A 263 14.92 0.43 11.55
C LYS A 263 14.54 1.29 10.34
N SER A 264 14.96 0.90 9.14
CA SER A 264 14.83 1.73 7.93
C SER A 264 13.38 2.10 7.58
N LEU A 265 12.42 1.21 7.87
CA LEU A 265 10.99 1.41 7.56
C LEU A 265 10.08 1.27 8.80
N ILE A 266 10.64 1.29 10.01
CA ILE A 266 9.86 1.13 11.25
C ILE A 266 8.75 2.17 11.36
N HIS A 267 9.04 3.44 11.05
CA HIS A 267 8.04 4.51 11.08
C HIS A 267 6.93 4.29 10.04
N SER A 268 7.28 3.79 8.86
CA SER A 268 6.32 3.53 7.80
C SER A 268 5.39 2.36 8.14
N VAL A 269 5.88 1.38 8.89
CA VAL A 269 5.09 0.24 9.37
C VAL A 269 4.23 0.62 10.58
N LEU A 270 4.73 1.42 11.51
CA LEU A 270 4.08 1.62 12.82
C LEU A 270 3.22 2.87 12.93
N ARG A 271 3.47 3.94 12.14
CA ARG A 271 2.77 5.24 12.30
C ARG A 271 1.24 5.21 12.16
N HIS A 272 0.67 4.14 11.65
CA HIS A 272 -0.78 3.97 11.53
C HIS A 272 -1.31 2.87 12.45
N ARG A 273 -0.46 2.39 13.37
CA ARG A 273 -0.75 1.31 14.32
C ARG A 273 -0.56 1.73 15.78
N ILE A 274 -0.10 2.97 15.98
CA ILE A 274 0.19 3.57 17.30
C ILE A 274 -0.59 4.87 17.43
#